data_440a3c5375bf0c104ee1ea3253fd6ec2
#
_entry.id   440a3c5375bf0c104ee1ea3253fd6ec2
#
_cell.length_a   1.000
_cell.length_b   1.000
_cell.length_c   1.000
_cell.angle_alpha   90.00
_cell.angle_beta   90.00
_cell.angle_gamma   90.00
#
_symmetry.space_group_name_H-M   'P 1'
#
loop_
_entity.id
_entity.type
_entity.pdbx_description
1 polymer ?
#
loop_
_entity_poly.entity_id
_entity_poly.type
_entity_poly.pdbx_seq_one_letter_code
_entity_poly.pdbx_strand_id
1 'polypeptide(L)'
;MSAALLVSLLPIAAPAQSMGKTTRLEGTVVSATATSVVIKTSIGENTVSLARTTRFLGLTNSSLDKVTQGSFIGTTVVPQPDNTFVSTEVHIFAPSLRGTGEGFTKMDSGGTHMMANSTVRTVAQASHMMANSTVRTVGSSGGRKMITMVFPSGTKTITIPANTPVTYIEPGSRAALVPGAHVLVLAVSSPSGLAAKTLVIGEHGATPM
;
A
#
# COMPACT_ATOMS: atom_id res chain seq x y z
N MET A 1 36.26 54.67 -30.66
CA MET A 1 34.85 54.37 -30.50
C MET A 1 34.74 52.87 -30.47
N SER A 2 34.67 52.21 -29.24
CA SER A 2 34.54 50.78 -29.08
C SER A 2 33.08 50.47 -28.72
N ALA A 3 32.41 49.68 -29.57
CA ALA A 3 31.07 49.22 -29.33
C ALA A 3 31.11 47.89 -28.51
N ALA A 4 30.57 47.92 -27.32
CA ALA A 4 30.41 46.73 -26.47
C ALA A 4 29.14 46.01 -26.87
N LEU A 5 29.27 44.75 -27.29
CA LEU A 5 28.14 43.83 -27.59
C LEU A 5 27.64 43.20 -26.29
N LEU A 6 26.47 43.60 -25.84
CA LEU A 6 25.77 42.93 -24.72
C LEU A 6 25.09 41.65 -25.23
N VAL A 7 25.60 40.50 -24.84
CA VAL A 7 24.95 39.21 -25.05
C VAL A 7 23.99 38.96 -23.86
N SER A 8 22.68 39.08 -24.10
CA SER A 8 21.66 38.72 -23.11
C SER A 8 21.47 37.21 -23.09
N LEU A 9 21.89 36.54 -21.99
CA LEU A 9 21.52 35.14 -21.71
C LEU A 9 20.06 35.08 -21.24
N LEU A 10 19.21 34.52 -22.08
CA LEU A 10 17.85 34.15 -21.69
C LEU A 10 17.92 32.87 -20.83
N PRO A 11 17.24 32.82 -19.67
CA PRO A 11 17.16 31.59 -18.90
C PRO A 11 16.32 30.56 -19.65
N ILE A 12 16.91 29.41 -19.97
CA ILE A 12 16.19 28.24 -20.48
C ILE A 12 15.37 27.67 -19.30
N ALA A 13 14.06 27.91 -19.31
CA ALA A 13 13.14 27.28 -18.37
C ALA A 13 13.14 25.77 -18.63
N ALA A 14 13.61 24.99 -17.67
CA ALA A 14 13.51 23.54 -17.71
C ALA A 14 12.00 23.16 -17.71
N PRO A 15 11.56 22.23 -18.58
CA PRO A 15 10.17 21.82 -18.59
C PRO A 15 9.81 21.20 -17.23
N ALA A 16 8.77 21.72 -16.59
CA ALA A 16 8.18 21.13 -15.40
C ALA A 16 7.71 19.70 -15.78
N GLN A 17 8.37 18.70 -15.22
CA GLN A 17 7.94 17.31 -15.39
C GLN A 17 6.57 17.17 -14.73
N SER A 18 5.51 17.04 -15.52
CA SER A 18 4.19 16.71 -15.03
C SER A 18 4.32 15.35 -14.34
N MET A 19 4.04 15.29 -13.05
CA MET A 19 3.98 14.02 -12.33
C MET A 19 2.85 13.20 -12.93
N GLY A 20 3.21 12.18 -13.72
CA GLY A 20 2.26 11.32 -14.41
C GLY A 20 1.30 10.66 -13.40
N LYS A 21 0.05 10.50 -13.82
CA LYS A 21 -0.99 9.82 -13.03
C LYS A 21 -0.48 8.44 -12.59
N THR A 22 -0.55 8.14 -11.31
CA THR A 22 -0.24 6.81 -10.79
C THR A 22 -1.36 5.84 -11.20
N THR A 23 -0.97 4.73 -11.80
CA THR A 23 -1.84 3.63 -12.20
C THR A 23 -1.50 2.41 -11.34
N ARG A 24 -2.52 1.76 -10.80
CA ARG A 24 -2.43 0.49 -10.09
C ARG A 24 -2.78 -0.63 -11.06
N LEU A 25 -1.92 -1.63 -11.20
CA LEU A 25 -2.14 -2.83 -11.98
C LEU A 25 -2.00 -4.06 -11.08
N GLU A 26 -2.96 -4.95 -11.17
CA GLU A 26 -2.95 -6.24 -10.48
C GLU A 26 -3.00 -7.35 -11.52
N GLY A 27 -2.24 -8.40 -11.30
CA GLY A 27 -2.22 -9.52 -12.24
C GLY A 27 -1.14 -10.55 -11.95
N THR A 28 -0.83 -11.33 -12.97
CA THR A 28 0.23 -12.34 -12.92
C THR A 28 1.34 -12.01 -13.91
N VAL A 29 2.58 -12.31 -13.52
CA VAL A 29 3.73 -12.17 -14.40
C VAL A 29 3.64 -13.18 -15.53
N VAL A 30 3.70 -12.71 -16.78
CA VAL A 30 3.84 -13.54 -17.98
C VAL A 30 5.30 -13.76 -18.26
N SER A 31 6.10 -12.69 -18.27
CA SER A 31 7.54 -12.71 -18.48
C SER A 31 8.20 -11.50 -17.84
N ALA A 32 9.49 -11.62 -17.52
CA ALA A 32 10.28 -10.52 -17.01
C ALA A 32 11.68 -10.52 -17.64
N THR A 33 12.20 -9.32 -17.88
CA THR A 33 13.56 -9.06 -18.36
C THR A 33 14.31 -8.17 -17.37
N ALA A 34 15.53 -7.79 -17.69
CA ALA A 34 16.29 -6.83 -16.89
C ALA A 34 15.62 -5.44 -16.81
N THR A 35 14.81 -5.05 -17.80
CA THR A 35 14.29 -3.69 -17.95
C THR A 35 12.77 -3.61 -18.08
N SER A 36 12.06 -4.73 -18.10
CA SER A 36 10.61 -4.78 -18.24
C SER A 36 9.99 -6.00 -17.61
N VAL A 37 8.69 -5.92 -17.32
CA VAL A 37 7.83 -7.04 -16.95
C VAL A 37 6.55 -6.98 -17.76
N VAL A 38 6.08 -8.13 -18.25
CA VAL A 38 4.77 -8.29 -18.87
C VAL A 38 3.83 -8.90 -17.84
N ILE A 39 2.70 -8.24 -17.61
CA ILE A 39 1.71 -8.61 -16.60
C ILE A 39 0.37 -8.85 -17.29
N LYS A 40 -0.22 -10.01 -17.04
CA LYS A 40 -1.60 -10.33 -17.44
C LYS A 40 -2.55 -9.85 -16.37
N THR A 41 -3.37 -8.87 -16.72
CA THR A 41 -4.45 -8.31 -15.88
C THR A 41 -5.80 -8.82 -16.34
N SER A 42 -6.87 -8.44 -15.63
CA SER A 42 -8.25 -8.78 -16.04
C SER A 42 -8.68 -8.16 -17.38
N ILE A 43 -8.01 -7.09 -17.82
CA ILE A 43 -8.33 -6.36 -19.07
C ILE A 43 -7.31 -6.59 -20.18
N GLY A 44 -6.30 -7.46 -19.97
CA GLY A 44 -5.29 -7.79 -20.97
C GLY A 44 -3.87 -7.72 -20.45
N GLU A 45 -2.90 -7.87 -21.35
CA GLU A 45 -1.49 -7.81 -21.02
C GLU A 45 -0.97 -6.38 -21.05
N ASN A 46 -0.12 -6.07 -20.09
CA ASN A 46 0.53 -4.77 -19.96
C ASN A 46 2.03 -4.96 -19.83
N THR A 47 2.79 -4.25 -20.65
CA THR A 47 4.24 -4.16 -20.49
C THR A 47 4.59 -2.95 -19.63
N VAL A 48 5.33 -3.18 -18.57
CA VAL A 48 5.75 -2.14 -17.62
C VAL A 48 7.28 -2.10 -17.57
N SER A 49 7.87 -0.92 -17.77
CA SER A 49 9.31 -0.75 -17.70
C SER A 49 9.81 -0.74 -16.25
N LEU A 50 10.99 -1.31 -16.03
CA LEU A 50 11.67 -1.40 -14.74
C LEU A 50 12.94 -0.54 -14.76
N ALA A 51 13.00 0.45 -13.89
CA ALA A 51 14.18 1.30 -13.69
C ALA A 51 15.06 0.75 -12.56
N ARG A 52 16.27 1.28 -12.42
CA ARG A 52 17.14 1.00 -11.25
C ARG A 52 16.50 1.47 -9.94
N THR A 53 15.65 2.49 -10.00
CA THR A 53 14.92 3.06 -8.87
C THR A 53 13.62 2.35 -8.58
N THR A 54 13.22 1.37 -9.38
CA THR A 54 12.01 0.57 -9.12
C THR A 54 12.20 -0.21 -7.81
N ARG A 55 11.24 -0.05 -6.89
CA ARG A 55 11.23 -0.76 -5.60
C ARG A 55 10.54 -2.11 -5.77
N PHE A 56 11.16 -3.14 -5.24
CA PHE A 56 10.59 -4.49 -5.18
C PHE A 56 10.27 -4.81 -3.71
N LEU A 57 9.07 -5.29 -3.47
CA LEU A 57 8.58 -5.72 -2.16
C LEU A 57 8.09 -7.16 -2.29
N GLY A 58 8.49 -8.01 -1.37
CA GLY A 58 7.92 -9.35 -1.19
C GLY A 58 6.70 -9.29 -0.28
N LEU A 59 5.68 -10.06 -0.59
CA LEU A 59 4.45 -10.18 0.20
C LEU A 59 4.19 -11.66 0.50
N THR A 60 4.10 -11.99 1.77
CA THR A 60 3.79 -13.35 2.26
C THR A 60 2.54 -13.33 3.13
N ASN A 61 1.86 -14.47 3.24
CA ASN A 61 0.75 -14.63 4.18
C ASN A 61 1.25 -14.54 5.62
N SER A 62 0.46 -13.92 6.47
CA SER A 62 0.74 -13.76 7.89
C SER A 62 -0.51 -14.00 8.72
N SER A 63 -0.46 -13.69 10.01
CA SER A 63 -1.59 -13.87 10.91
C SER A 63 -1.80 -12.64 11.81
N LEU A 64 -3.04 -12.50 12.29
CA LEU A 64 -3.42 -11.39 13.16
C LEU A 64 -2.60 -11.37 14.47
N ASP A 65 -2.13 -12.53 14.94
CA ASP A 65 -1.31 -12.61 16.16
C ASP A 65 0.03 -11.90 16.05
N LYS A 66 0.54 -11.72 14.83
CA LYS A 66 1.76 -10.95 14.57
C LYS A 66 1.56 -9.44 14.64
N VAL A 67 0.31 -8.95 14.65
CA VAL A 67 0.01 -7.54 14.89
C VAL A 67 0.13 -7.27 16.39
N THR A 68 1.22 -6.62 16.79
CA THR A 68 1.56 -6.31 18.17
C THR A 68 1.80 -4.82 18.37
N GLN A 69 1.88 -4.39 19.60
CA GLN A 69 2.28 -3.02 19.91
C GLN A 69 3.68 -2.73 19.33
N GLY A 70 3.82 -1.58 18.69
CA GLY A 70 5.05 -1.20 18.00
C GLY A 70 5.17 -1.71 16.56
N SER A 71 4.28 -2.61 16.09
CA SER A 71 4.22 -2.98 14.67
C SER A 71 3.92 -1.75 13.81
N PHE A 72 4.62 -1.61 12.70
CA PHE A 72 4.22 -0.68 11.64
C PHE A 72 3.34 -1.45 10.65
N ILE A 73 2.09 -1.03 10.50
CA ILE A 73 1.12 -1.71 9.66
C ILE A 73 0.45 -0.75 8.69
N GLY A 74 0.01 -1.29 7.55
CA GLY A 74 -0.97 -0.71 6.66
C GLY A 74 -2.28 -1.47 6.79
N THR A 75 -3.40 -0.78 6.71
CA THR A 75 -4.71 -1.41 6.73
C THR A 75 -5.70 -0.62 5.88
N THR A 76 -6.47 -1.34 5.09
CA THR A 76 -7.65 -0.78 4.44
C THR A 76 -8.80 -0.81 5.43
N VAL A 77 -9.48 0.31 5.61
CA VAL A 77 -10.56 0.45 6.59
C VAL A 77 -11.82 1.04 5.99
N VAL A 78 -12.95 0.63 6.54
CA VAL A 78 -14.28 1.18 6.25
C VAL A 78 -14.73 2.00 7.46
N PRO A 79 -15.07 3.28 7.30
CA PRO A 79 -15.63 4.10 8.36
C PRO A 79 -16.98 3.55 8.83
N GLN A 80 -17.25 3.66 10.14
CA GLN A 80 -18.51 3.29 10.76
C GLN A 80 -19.27 4.56 11.21
N PRO A 81 -20.60 4.49 11.41
CA PRO A 81 -21.39 5.65 11.84
C PRO A 81 -20.98 6.24 13.19
N ASP A 82 -20.33 5.46 14.05
CA ASP A 82 -19.83 5.84 15.37
C ASP A 82 -18.42 6.43 15.35
N ASN A 83 -17.91 6.83 14.17
CA ASN A 83 -16.55 7.32 13.95
C ASN A 83 -15.43 6.29 14.27
N THR A 84 -15.77 5.03 14.41
CA THR A 84 -14.80 3.94 14.43
C THR A 84 -14.50 3.44 13.01
N PHE A 85 -13.53 2.54 12.89
CA PHE A 85 -13.11 1.97 11.62
C PHE A 85 -13.02 0.46 11.72
N VAL A 86 -13.45 -0.24 10.67
CA VAL A 86 -13.32 -1.70 10.54
C VAL A 86 -12.33 -2.01 9.43
N SER A 87 -11.32 -2.81 9.77
CA SER A 87 -10.30 -3.28 8.82
C SER A 87 -10.86 -4.35 7.89
N THR A 88 -10.51 -4.27 6.61
CA THR A 88 -10.80 -5.30 5.60
C THR A 88 -9.57 -6.11 5.22
N GLU A 89 -8.38 -5.57 5.43
CA GLU A 89 -7.08 -6.25 5.23
C GLU A 89 -6.00 -5.59 6.09
N VAL A 90 -4.94 -6.31 6.41
CA VAL A 90 -3.80 -5.80 7.18
C VAL A 90 -2.50 -6.22 6.52
N HIS A 91 -1.59 -5.27 6.36
CA HIS A 91 -0.22 -5.48 5.93
C HIS A 91 0.73 -5.14 7.08
N ILE A 92 1.50 -6.10 7.55
CA ILE A 92 2.57 -5.87 8.52
C ILE A 92 3.84 -5.58 7.72
N PHE A 93 4.48 -4.46 7.97
CA PHE A 93 5.71 -4.09 7.28
C PHE A 93 6.94 -4.52 8.09
N ALA A 94 7.95 -5.01 7.38
CA ALA A 94 9.27 -5.25 7.95
C ALA A 94 9.82 -3.96 8.61
N PRO A 95 10.63 -4.04 9.66
CA PRO A 95 11.18 -2.87 10.36
C PRO A 95 11.89 -1.88 9.44
N SER A 96 12.56 -2.36 8.39
CA SER A 96 13.25 -1.53 7.38
C SER A 96 12.30 -0.71 6.48
N LEU A 97 11.01 -1.04 6.46
CA LEU A 97 9.99 -0.33 5.69
C LEU A 97 9.15 0.62 6.56
N ARG A 98 9.49 0.80 7.82
CA ARG A 98 8.79 1.73 8.72
C ARG A 98 8.73 3.13 8.14
N GLY A 99 7.57 3.79 8.25
CA GLY A 99 7.31 5.12 7.69
C GLY A 99 6.88 5.09 6.21
N THR A 100 6.89 3.94 5.54
CA THR A 100 6.46 3.85 4.14
C THR A 100 4.98 4.20 4.02
N GLY A 101 4.67 5.27 3.27
CA GLY A 101 3.30 5.72 3.02
C GLY A 101 2.52 6.06 4.30
N GLU A 102 3.20 6.50 5.36
CA GLU A 102 2.55 6.83 6.63
C GLU A 102 1.47 7.90 6.43
N GLY A 103 0.28 7.64 6.95
CA GLY A 103 -0.84 8.55 6.85
C GLY A 103 -2.19 7.86 6.93
N PHE A 104 -3.24 8.67 6.90
CA PHE A 104 -4.64 8.26 6.86
C PHE A 104 -5.32 8.96 5.69
N THR A 105 -5.52 8.25 4.59
CA THR A 105 -5.94 8.82 3.30
C THR A 105 -7.07 8.03 2.65
N LYS A 106 -7.87 8.67 1.82
CA LYS A 106 -8.84 7.97 0.94
C LYS A 106 -8.07 7.19 -0.14
N MET A 107 -8.52 5.99 -0.44
CA MET A 107 -7.88 5.13 -1.45
C MET A 107 -8.19 5.58 -2.87
N ASP A 108 -9.38 6.12 -3.11
CA ASP A 108 -9.83 6.57 -4.41
C ASP A 108 -10.82 7.75 -4.28
N SER A 109 -11.11 8.40 -5.40
CA SER A 109 -11.95 9.61 -5.45
C SER A 109 -13.45 9.35 -5.28
N GLY A 110 -13.89 8.10 -5.16
CA GLY A 110 -15.32 7.74 -5.04
C GLY A 110 -15.60 6.65 -4.01
N GLY A 111 -14.57 6.06 -3.42
CA GLY A 111 -14.69 4.93 -2.50
C GLY A 111 -14.95 5.33 -1.05
N THR A 112 -15.55 4.41 -0.32
CA THR A 112 -15.73 4.50 1.15
C THR A 112 -14.52 3.96 1.91
N HIS A 113 -13.55 3.35 1.20
CA HIS A 113 -12.36 2.75 1.80
C HIS A 113 -11.27 3.79 2.04
N MET A 114 -10.58 3.63 3.15
CA MET A 114 -9.44 4.47 3.52
C MET A 114 -8.22 3.61 3.80
N MET A 115 -7.04 4.11 3.46
CA MET A 115 -5.75 3.52 3.80
C MET A 115 -5.23 4.15 5.09
N ALA A 116 -4.82 3.32 6.03
CA ALA A 116 -4.21 3.72 7.29
C ALA A 116 -2.86 3.03 7.47
N ASN A 117 -1.76 3.76 7.33
CA ASN A 117 -0.41 3.26 7.54
C ASN A 117 0.22 3.99 8.72
N SER A 118 0.47 3.29 9.82
CA SER A 118 1.15 3.87 10.99
C SER A 118 1.61 2.80 11.98
N THR A 119 2.24 3.25 13.06
CA THR A 119 2.65 2.38 14.16
C THR A 119 1.48 2.08 15.09
N VAL A 120 1.31 0.82 15.43
CA VAL A 120 0.32 0.35 16.41
C VAL A 120 0.79 0.77 17.81
N ARG A 121 0.00 1.61 18.47
CA ARG A 121 0.29 2.09 19.83
C ARG A 121 -0.17 1.09 20.89
N THR A 122 -1.37 0.57 20.76
CA THR A 122 -1.95 -0.41 21.67
C THR A 122 -2.68 -1.50 20.90
N VAL A 123 -2.70 -2.69 21.48
CA VAL A 123 -3.51 -3.81 21.01
C VAL A 123 -4.33 -4.30 22.19
N ALA A 124 -5.64 -4.34 22.04
CA ALA A 124 -6.55 -4.93 23.00
C ALA A 124 -7.31 -6.07 22.31
N GLN A 125 -7.47 -7.18 23.04
CA GLN A 125 -8.49 -8.14 22.65
C GLN A 125 -9.84 -7.54 23.03
N ALA A 126 -10.81 -7.56 22.11
CA ALA A 126 -12.15 -7.10 22.40
C ALA A 126 -12.83 -8.14 23.34
N SER A 127 -12.47 -8.09 24.61
CA SER A 127 -13.28 -8.67 25.66
C SER A 127 -14.53 -7.80 25.84
N HIS A 128 -15.65 -8.41 26.08
CA HIS A 128 -16.95 -7.80 26.27
C HIS A 128 -16.87 -6.49 27.08
N MET A 129 -16.89 -5.36 26.40
CA MET A 129 -17.20 -4.10 27.07
C MET A 129 -18.72 -3.98 27.14
N MET A 130 -19.27 -4.17 28.36
CA MET A 130 -20.64 -3.82 28.66
C MET A 130 -20.76 -2.29 28.62
N ALA A 131 -21.17 -1.75 27.49
CA ALA A 131 -21.79 -0.45 27.45
C ALA A 131 -23.30 -0.66 27.51
N ASN A 132 -23.95 -0.08 28.51
CA ASN A 132 -25.40 -0.07 28.64
C ASN A 132 -26.03 0.73 27.49
N SER A 133 -26.28 0.07 26.39
CA SER A 133 -27.25 0.43 25.38
C SER A 133 -27.60 -0.82 24.58
N THR A 134 -28.87 -1.01 24.31
CA THR A 134 -29.56 -2.14 23.68
C THR A 134 -28.67 -3.11 22.91
N VAL A 135 -28.43 -4.28 23.51
CA VAL A 135 -27.65 -5.39 22.95
C VAL A 135 -28.38 -5.93 21.71
N ARG A 136 -27.81 -5.67 20.53
CA ARG A 136 -28.01 -6.56 19.38
C ARG A 136 -26.95 -7.63 19.44
N THR A 137 -27.42 -8.85 19.49
CA THR A 137 -26.76 -10.14 19.59
C THR A 137 -25.31 -10.14 19.10
N VAL A 138 -24.35 -10.27 20.00
CA VAL A 138 -22.98 -10.57 19.71
C VAL A 138 -22.86 -12.08 19.65
N GLY A 139 -22.74 -12.62 18.42
CA GLY A 139 -22.27 -13.98 18.23
C GLY A 139 -20.89 -14.11 18.88
N SER A 140 -20.75 -15.07 19.74
CA SER A 140 -19.56 -15.41 20.50
C SER A 140 -18.40 -15.78 19.61
N SER A 141 -17.23 -15.53 20.14
CA SER A 141 -15.95 -16.12 19.86
C SER A 141 -15.20 -15.63 18.63
N GLY A 142 -14.00 -15.34 18.88
CA GLY A 142 -12.94 -15.39 17.93
C GLY A 142 -12.26 -14.05 17.70
N GLY A 143 -11.24 -13.85 18.47
CA GLY A 143 -10.00 -13.26 18.02
C GLY A 143 -9.99 -11.89 17.34
N ARG A 144 -11.11 -11.13 17.32
CA ARG A 144 -11.02 -9.75 16.80
C ARG A 144 -10.06 -8.94 17.67
N LYS A 145 -9.22 -8.14 17.04
CA LYS A 145 -8.34 -7.19 17.73
C LYS A 145 -8.86 -5.77 17.55
N MET A 146 -8.69 -4.97 18.58
CA MET A 146 -8.87 -3.53 18.51
C MET A 146 -7.50 -2.88 18.63
N ILE A 147 -7.11 -2.08 17.67
CA ILE A 147 -5.83 -1.40 17.66
C ILE A 147 -6.01 0.10 17.68
N THR A 148 -5.06 0.79 18.26
CA THR A 148 -4.95 2.24 18.21
C THR A 148 -3.72 2.61 17.40
N MET A 149 -3.93 3.40 16.36
CA MET A 149 -2.87 3.92 15.49
C MET A 149 -2.75 5.42 15.67
N VAL A 150 -1.52 5.93 15.62
CA VAL A 150 -1.20 7.35 15.79
C VAL A 150 -0.78 7.93 14.45
N PHE A 151 -1.42 9.01 14.05
CA PHE A 151 -1.15 9.75 12.82
C PHE A 151 -0.83 11.22 13.16
N PRO A 152 -0.24 11.99 12.26
CA PRO A 152 -0.11 13.44 12.44
C PRO A 152 -1.45 14.15 12.67
N SER A 153 -2.53 13.62 12.10
CA SER A 153 -3.91 14.12 12.26
C SER A 153 -4.61 13.65 13.54
N GLY A 154 -3.92 12.94 14.44
CA GLY A 154 -4.44 12.39 15.69
C GLY A 154 -4.52 10.87 15.72
N THR A 155 -5.23 10.35 16.67
CA THR A 155 -5.33 8.91 16.95
C THR A 155 -6.59 8.32 16.34
N LYS A 156 -6.51 7.12 15.80
CA LYS A 156 -7.65 6.35 15.26
C LYS A 156 -7.71 4.98 15.92
N THR A 157 -8.93 4.56 16.28
CA THR A 157 -9.20 3.21 16.76
C THR A 157 -9.77 2.38 15.61
N ILE A 158 -9.18 1.22 15.37
CA ILE A 158 -9.53 0.33 14.27
C ILE A 158 -9.83 -1.05 14.84
N THR A 159 -10.98 -1.58 14.50
CA THR A 159 -11.36 -2.96 14.79
C THR A 159 -10.92 -3.86 13.64
N ILE A 160 -10.16 -4.90 13.93
CA ILE A 160 -9.72 -5.92 12.98
C ILE A 160 -10.51 -7.20 13.28
N PRO A 161 -11.46 -7.62 12.43
CA PRO A 161 -12.16 -8.88 12.55
C PRO A 161 -11.19 -10.08 12.54
N ALA A 162 -11.58 -11.19 13.16
CA ALA A 162 -10.73 -12.39 13.28
C ALA A 162 -10.32 -13.00 11.93
N ASN A 163 -11.18 -12.88 10.94
CA ASN A 163 -11.00 -13.43 9.60
C ASN A 163 -10.38 -12.41 8.61
N THR A 164 -9.92 -11.27 9.10
CA THR A 164 -9.25 -10.28 8.24
C THR A 164 -7.98 -10.87 7.66
N PRO A 165 -7.79 -10.82 6.34
CA PRO A 165 -6.53 -11.23 5.71
C PRO A 165 -5.36 -10.42 6.26
N VAL A 166 -4.29 -11.11 6.63
CA VAL A 166 -3.07 -10.47 7.13
C VAL A 166 -1.90 -10.93 6.29
N THR A 167 -1.10 -9.99 5.81
CA THR A 167 0.12 -10.26 5.06
C THR A 167 1.32 -9.59 5.71
N TYR A 168 2.51 -10.04 5.34
CA TYR A 168 3.77 -9.44 5.74
C TYR A 168 4.49 -8.90 4.50
N ILE A 169 4.93 -7.65 4.55
CA ILE A 169 5.63 -6.97 3.47
C ILE A 169 7.08 -6.70 3.88
N GLU A 170 8.01 -7.11 3.04
CA GLU A 170 9.44 -6.91 3.25
C GLU A 170 10.14 -6.46 1.96
N PRO A 171 11.39 -5.98 2.03
CA PRO A 171 12.17 -5.74 0.83
C PRO A 171 12.29 -7.01 -0.01
N GLY A 172 11.83 -6.93 -1.25
CA GLY A 172 11.89 -8.02 -2.21
C GLY A 172 12.99 -7.83 -3.25
N SER A 173 13.05 -8.74 -4.20
CA SER A 173 14.01 -8.68 -5.28
C SER A 173 13.35 -8.89 -6.64
N ARG A 174 14.03 -8.42 -7.70
CA ARG A 174 13.62 -8.69 -9.08
C ARG A 174 13.59 -10.18 -9.40
N ALA A 175 14.40 -10.99 -8.75
CA ALA A 175 14.45 -12.43 -8.98
C ALA A 175 13.12 -13.13 -8.68
N ALA A 176 12.27 -12.52 -7.85
CA ALA A 176 10.93 -13.04 -7.55
C ALA A 176 9.91 -12.80 -8.70
N LEU A 177 10.26 -12.03 -9.73
CA LEU A 177 9.41 -11.84 -10.92
C LEU A 177 9.49 -13.05 -11.86
N VAL A 178 9.01 -14.18 -11.40
CA VAL A 178 8.94 -15.41 -12.21
C VAL A 178 7.55 -15.53 -12.87
N PRO A 179 7.43 -16.19 -14.05
CA PRO A 179 6.13 -16.45 -14.66
C PRO A 179 5.17 -17.10 -13.68
N GLY A 180 3.92 -16.59 -13.64
CA GLY A 180 2.89 -17.04 -12.71
C GLY A 180 2.88 -16.35 -11.35
N ALA A 181 3.90 -15.57 -10.98
CA ALA A 181 3.89 -14.80 -9.74
C ALA A 181 2.77 -13.75 -9.76
N HIS A 182 1.99 -13.66 -8.68
CA HIS A 182 1.00 -12.60 -8.50
C HIS A 182 1.69 -11.29 -8.15
N VAL A 183 1.31 -10.21 -8.80
CA VAL A 183 1.92 -8.90 -8.60
C VAL A 183 0.89 -7.78 -8.55
N LEU A 184 1.23 -6.78 -7.73
CA LEU A 184 0.61 -5.47 -7.74
C LEU A 184 1.68 -4.45 -8.13
N VAL A 185 1.40 -3.67 -9.17
CA VAL A 185 2.33 -2.66 -9.68
C VAL A 185 1.74 -1.27 -9.53
N LEU A 186 2.48 -0.40 -8.87
CA LEU A 186 2.24 1.03 -8.89
C LEU A 186 3.13 1.62 -9.99
N ALA A 187 2.51 1.99 -11.08
CA ALA A 187 3.17 2.55 -12.26
C ALA A 187 2.79 4.00 -12.49
N VAL A 188 3.64 4.72 -13.21
CA VAL A 188 3.35 6.06 -13.72
C VAL A 188 3.40 6.04 -15.24
N SER A 189 2.55 6.86 -15.87
CA SER A 189 2.63 7.06 -17.31
C SER A 189 3.89 7.83 -17.67
N SER A 190 4.61 7.36 -18.67
CA SER A 190 5.78 8.00 -19.26
C SER A 190 5.61 8.09 -20.78
N PRO A 191 6.42 8.88 -21.51
CA PRO A 191 6.37 8.93 -22.97
C PRO A 191 6.58 7.57 -23.65
N SER A 192 7.29 6.66 -22.98
CA SER A 192 7.57 5.29 -23.45
C SER A 192 6.60 4.24 -22.93
N GLY A 193 5.49 4.63 -22.32
CA GLY A 193 4.51 3.72 -21.73
C GLY A 193 4.50 3.76 -20.20
N LEU A 194 4.12 2.64 -19.57
CA LEU A 194 4.06 2.54 -18.10
C LEU A 194 5.45 2.26 -17.52
N ALA A 195 5.80 2.99 -16.47
CA ALA A 195 7.04 2.80 -15.71
C ALA A 195 6.73 2.46 -14.25
N ALA A 196 7.25 1.34 -13.76
CA ALA A 196 7.03 0.89 -12.39
C ALA A 196 7.79 1.77 -11.39
N LYS A 197 7.07 2.26 -10.38
CA LYS A 197 7.63 2.84 -9.16
C LYS A 197 7.88 1.76 -8.12
N THR A 198 6.86 0.92 -7.89
CA THR A 198 6.89 -0.16 -6.90
C THR A 198 6.19 -1.39 -7.45
N LEU A 199 6.78 -2.54 -7.24
CA LEU A 199 6.14 -3.84 -7.42
C LEU A 199 6.06 -4.54 -6.06
N VAL A 200 4.87 -5.03 -5.75
CA VAL A 200 4.64 -5.97 -4.64
C VAL A 200 4.45 -7.33 -5.27
N ILE A 201 5.26 -8.30 -4.88
CA ILE A 201 5.30 -9.64 -5.47
C ILE A 201 4.80 -10.62 -4.42
N GLY A 202 3.75 -11.36 -4.74
CA GLY A 202 3.23 -12.42 -3.89
C GLY A 202 4.18 -13.61 -3.88
N GLU A 203 4.59 -14.03 -2.71
CA GLU A 203 5.45 -15.17 -2.48
C GLU A 203 4.68 -16.25 -1.70
N HIS A 204 5.04 -17.53 -1.88
CA HIS A 204 4.43 -18.67 -1.19
C HIS A 204 2.89 -18.69 -1.28
N GLY A 205 2.34 -18.35 -2.46
CA GLY A 205 0.90 -18.37 -2.70
C GLY A 205 0.14 -17.14 -2.17
N ALA A 206 0.83 -16.13 -1.65
CA ALA A 206 0.20 -14.86 -1.30
C ALA A 206 -0.16 -14.07 -2.56
N THR A 207 -1.31 -13.40 -2.53
CA THR A 207 -1.79 -12.55 -3.64
C THR A 207 -1.87 -11.12 -3.15
N PRO A 208 -1.11 -10.17 -3.75
CA PRO A 208 -1.29 -8.75 -3.48
C PRO A 208 -2.68 -8.30 -3.91
N MET A 209 -3.35 -7.52 -3.07
CA MET A 209 -4.68 -6.96 -3.30
C MET A 209 -4.63 -5.44 -3.33
#